data_f09826eab2946dd12fdd8e6f894dcfaa
#
_entry.id   f09826eab2946dd12fdd8e6f894dcfaa
#
_cell.length_a   1.000
_cell.length_b   1.000
_cell.length_c   1.000
_cell.angle_alpha   90.00
_cell.angle_beta   90.00
_cell.angle_gamma   90.00
#
_symmetry.space_group_name_H-M   'P 1'
#
loop_
_entity.id
_entity.type
_entity.pdbx_description
1 polymer ?
#
loop_
_entity_poly.entity_id
_entity_poly.type
_entity_poly.pdbx_seq_one_letter_code
_entity_poly.pdbx_strand_id
1 'polypeptide(L)'
;CTNGKVDTKRGRLNWLITEEERSSQNTWNRFKKGQICRMKVRKLLDKYVPKNVAPEEFNAWCVVDVLEQKASCPQLEEVWEAYNQPVIIEDEVLGKLTLNRDFEMFEGSFQWNETEISLVLEVDAEDRSTWKTTCNTARSMVSELEKWDQDMRAFSAKELTSLANEWMEEDDESTSPITEKIFAERISLSELAFPFEDGFTAYYEDDDMFWGHTIEVSGSLEHGIERANIVG
;
A
#
# COMPACT_ATOMS: atom_id res chain seq x y z
N CYS A 1 -9.18 17.38 20.90
CA CYS A 1 -10.01 17.51 22.10
C CYS A 1 -10.38 18.97 22.31
N THR A 2 -11.65 19.27 22.37
CA THR A 2 -12.16 20.63 22.58
C THR A 2 -13.12 20.61 23.76
N ASN A 3 -12.88 21.42 24.78
CA ASN A 3 -13.69 21.48 26.00
C ASN A 3 -13.91 20.10 26.65
N GLY A 4 -12.86 19.26 26.69
CA GLY A 4 -12.92 17.92 27.25
C GLY A 4 -13.60 16.86 26.36
N LYS A 5 -14.13 17.25 25.19
CA LYS A 5 -14.72 16.33 24.22
C LYS A 5 -13.69 15.96 23.17
N VAL A 6 -13.43 14.66 23.03
CA VAL A 6 -12.57 14.11 21.98
C VAL A 6 -13.40 13.93 20.70
N ASP A 7 -12.87 14.42 19.58
CA ASP A 7 -13.33 14.07 18.25
C ASP A 7 -12.29 13.08 17.66
N THR A 8 -12.73 11.88 17.36
CA THR A 8 -11.88 10.82 16.80
C THR A 8 -11.86 10.84 15.27
N LYS A 9 -12.64 11.73 14.64
CA LYS A 9 -12.61 11.84 13.18
C LYS A 9 -11.26 12.35 12.70
N ARG A 10 -10.69 11.67 11.72
CA ARG A 10 -9.49 12.12 11.03
C ARG A 10 -9.71 13.52 10.46
N GLY A 11 -8.76 14.40 10.64
CA GLY A 11 -8.82 15.77 10.15
C GLY A 11 -7.51 16.21 9.53
N ARG A 12 -7.59 17.23 8.67
CA ARG A 12 -6.42 17.83 8.05
C ARG A 12 -6.02 19.09 8.81
N LEU A 13 -4.76 19.17 9.22
CA LEU A 13 -4.20 20.34 9.86
C LEU A 13 -3.31 21.09 8.85
N ASN A 14 -3.58 22.37 8.64
CA ASN A 14 -2.83 23.24 7.75
C ASN A 14 -2.18 24.36 8.56
N TRP A 15 -0.99 24.79 8.20
CA TRP A 15 -0.30 25.93 8.79
C TRP A 15 0.46 26.73 7.75
N LEU A 16 0.67 28.01 8.06
CA LEU A 16 1.49 28.88 7.24
C LEU A 16 2.96 28.65 7.52
N ILE A 17 3.77 28.66 6.49
CA ILE A 17 5.23 28.64 6.55
C ILE A 17 5.77 29.91 5.91
N THR A 18 6.88 30.43 6.44
CA THR A 18 7.62 31.55 5.84
C THR A 18 8.50 31.07 4.68
N GLU A 19 9.00 31.96 3.85
CA GLU A 19 9.97 31.61 2.79
C GLU A 19 11.26 31.04 3.38
N GLU A 20 11.68 31.53 4.54
CA GLU A 20 12.86 31.02 5.27
C GLU A 20 12.62 29.58 5.74
N GLU A 21 11.46 29.31 6.30
CA GLU A 21 11.05 27.96 6.69
C GLU A 21 10.95 27.04 5.47
N ARG A 22 10.44 27.53 4.33
CA ARG A 22 10.30 26.75 3.09
C ARG A 22 11.67 26.33 2.52
N SER A 23 12.68 27.16 2.65
CA SER A 23 14.04 26.88 2.18
C SER A 23 14.85 26.00 3.13
N SER A 24 14.42 25.79 4.37
CA SER A 24 15.07 24.93 5.33
C SER A 24 14.53 23.50 5.25
N GLN A 25 15.41 22.50 5.26
CA GLN A 25 15.03 21.07 5.16
C GLN A 25 14.19 20.55 6.33
N ASN A 26 14.03 21.30 7.43
CA ASN A 26 13.39 20.86 8.67
C ASN A 26 11.95 21.36 8.89
N THR A 27 11.38 22.12 7.96
CA THR A 27 10.07 22.78 8.16
C THR A 27 8.87 21.84 8.08
N TRP A 28 8.99 20.76 7.33
CA TRP A 28 7.92 19.77 7.15
C TRP A 28 7.68 18.90 8.40
N ASN A 29 8.64 18.87 9.32
CA ASN A 29 8.59 18.08 10.55
C ASN A 29 8.18 18.90 11.78
N ARG A 30 7.34 19.93 11.61
CA ARG A 30 6.90 20.82 12.71
C ARG A 30 6.15 20.05 13.81
N PHE A 31 5.40 19.03 13.42
CA PHE A 31 4.66 18.15 14.31
C PHE A 31 5.07 16.69 14.07
N LYS A 32 5.21 15.94 15.15
CA LYS A 32 5.58 14.53 15.10
C LYS A 32 4.35 13.66 15.29
N LYS A 33 4.32 12.49 14.68
CA LYS A 33 3.29 11.47 14.91
C LYS A 33 3.20 11.13 16.40
N GLY A 34 1.99 11.05 16.94
CA GLY A 34 1.74 10.80 18.36
C GLY A 34 1.96 12.00 19.29
N GLN A 35 2.37 13.16 18.77
CA GLN A 35 2.56 14.35 19.57
C GLN A 35 1.24 15.04 19.87
N ILE A 36 0.92 15.22 21.15
CA ILE A 36 -0.23 16.01 21.60
C ILE A 36 0.18 17.47 21.70
N CYS A 37 -0.51 18.34 21.00
CA CYS A 37 -0.25 19.76 21.00
C CYS A 37 -1.52 20.54 21.39
N ARG A 38 -1.35 21.63 22.15
CA ARG A 38 -2.42 22.62 22.39
C ARG A 38 -2.26 23.75 21.39
N MET A 39 -3.31 23.99 20.60
CA MET A 39 -3.27 24.95 19.51
C MET A 39 -4.51 25.82 19.49
N LYS A 40 -4.36 27.05 19.01
CA LYS A 40 -5.46 27.88 18.55
C LYS A 40 -5.65 27.61 17.06
N VAL A 41 -6.82 27.11 16.70
CA VAL A 41 -7.15 26.74 15.31
C VAL A 41 -8.42 27.43 14.86
N ARG A 42 -8.61 27.57 13.55
CA ARG A 42 -9.86 27.97 12.91
C ARG A 42 -10.19 26.99 11.79
N LYS A 43 -11.46 26.82 11.47
CA LYS A 43 -11.84 26.02 10.29
C LYS A 43 -11.23 26.59 9.02
N LEU A 44 -10.89 25.72 8.10
CA LEU A 44 -10.52 26.15 6.75
C LEU A 44 -11.71 26.89 6.11
N LEU A 45 -11.43 27.95 5.35
CA LEU A 45 -12.48 28.69 4.65
C LEU A 45 -13.01 27.84 3.49
N ASP A 46 -14.33 27.86 3.28
CA ASP A 46 -15.03 27.06 2.25
C ASP A 46 -14.44 27.22 0.84
N LYS A 47 -13.92 28.41 0.52
CA LYS A 47 -13.27 28.68 -0.77
C LYS A 47 -12.00 27.83 -1.04
N TYR A 48 -11.45 27.19 0.00
CA TYR A 48 -10.28 26.32 -0.10
C TYR A 48 -10.65 24.83 0.05
N VAL A 49 -11.94 24.54 0.23
CA VAL A 49 -12.44 23.16 0.21
C VAL A 49 -12.49 22.68 -1.24
N PRO A 50 -12.07 21.44 -1.55
CA PRO A 50 -12.19 20.88 -2.88
C PRO A 50 -13.65 20.91 -3.36
N LYS A 51 -13.89 21.22 -4.63
CA LYS A 51 -15.23 21.40 -5.20
C LYS A 51 -16.11 20.13 -5.18
N ASN A 52 -15.47 18.98 -5.07
CA ASN A 52 -16.11 17.66 -5.04
C ASN A 52 -16.39 17.16 -3.62
N VAL A 53 -16.17 17.97 -2.59
CA VAL A 53 -16.39 17.60 -1.19
C VAL A 53 -17.30 18.65 -0.54
N ALA A 54 -18.30 18.19 0.21
CA ALA A 54 -19.14 19.09 0.99
C ALA A 54 -18.32 19.75 2.13
N PRO A 55 -18.39 21.09 2.33
CA PRO A 55 -17.58 21.77 3.34
C PRO A 55 -17.73 21.24 4.76
N GLU A 56 -18.90 20.73 5.11
CA GLU A 56 -19.21 20.11 6.40
C GLU A 56 -18.52 18.74 6.61
N GLU A 57 -18.23 18.04 5.52
CA GLU A 57 -17.53 16.75 5.52
C GLU A 57 -16.02 16.92 5.52
N PHE A 58 -15.54 18.08 5.04
CA PHE A 58 -14.11 18.38 4.97
C PHE A 58 -13.58 18.84 6.33
N ASN A 59 -13.17 17.91 7.16
CA ASN A 59 -12.63 18.17 8.50
C ASN A 59 -11.20 18.77 8.43
N ALA A 60 -11.10 20.04 8.03
CA ALA A 60 -9.82 20.75 7.88
C ALA A 60 -9.74 22.00 8.74
N TRP A 61 -8.58 22.20 9.36
CA TRP A 61 -8.30 23.27 10.29
C TRP A 61 -7.02 24.01 9.92
N CYS A 62 -6.98 25.31 10.20
CA CYS A 62 -5.77 26.12 10.08
C CYS A 62 -5.23 26.45 11.46
N VAL A 63 -3.96 26.20 11.68
CA VAL A 63 -3.25 26.64 12.90
C VAL A 63 -3.13 28.15 12.87
N VAL A 64 -3.59 28.79 13.93
CA VAL A 64 -3.43 30.22 14.18
C VAL A 64 -2.24 30.46 15.09
N ASP A 65 -2.13 29.61 16.13
CA ASP A 65 -1.06 29.71 17.11
C ASP A 65 -0.83 28.33 17.75
N VAL A 66 0.42 28.03 18.13
CA VAL A 66 0.80 26.83 18.87
C VAL A 66 1.08 27.24 20.31
N LEU A 67 0.14 26.95 21.19
CA LEU A 67 0.22 27.34 22.59
C LEU A 67 1.17 26.43 23.39
N GLU A 68 1.19 25.14 23.08
CA GLU A 68 2.02 24.14 23.76
C GLU A 68 2.30 22.96 22.82
N GLN A 69 3.58 22.64 22.61
CA GLN A 69 4.00 21.55 21.69
C GLN A 69 4.01 20.15 22.33
N LYS A 70 4.01 20.05 23.65
CA LYS A 70 4.00 18.79 24.40
C LYS A 70 2.95 18.89 25.51
N ALA A 71 1.69 19.00 25.10
CA ALA A 71 0.58 19.09 26.02
C ALA A 71 0.22 17.70 26.57
N SER A 72 -0.23 17.63 27.81
CA SER A 72 -0.88 16.43 28.35
C SER A 72 -2.39 16.53 28.16
N CYS A 73 -3.00 15.43 27.71
CA CYS A 73 -4.45 15.28 27.60
C CYS A 73 -4.79 13.78 27.73
N PRO A 74 -5.14 13.33 28.95
CA PRO A 74 -5.39 11.91 29.21
C PRO A 74 -6.35 11.25 28.22
N GLN A 75 -7.41 11.96 27.82
CA GLN A 75 -8.38 11.43 26.86
C GLN A 75 -7.79 11.22 25.45
N LEU A 76 -6.82 12.04 25.03
CA LEU A 76 -6.12 11.83 23.75
C LEU A 76 -5.01 10.79 23.88
N GLU A 77 -4.41 10.66 25.06
CA GLU A 77 -3.44 9.61 25.36
C GLU A 77 -4.11 8.23 25.29
N GLU A 78 -5.29 8.06 25.87
CA GLU A 78 -6.10 6.83 25.78
C GLU A 78 -6.47 6.50 24.30
N VAL A 79 -6.88 7.50 23.52
CA VAL A 79 -7.19 7.32 22.10
C VAL A 79 -5.95 6.91 21.32
N TRP A 80 -4.80 7.52 21.61
CA TRP A 80 -3.53 7.20 20.98
C TRP A 80 -3.05 5.79 21.32
N GLU A 81 -3.17 5.38 22.57
CA GLU A 81 -2.86 4.01 23.00
C GLU A 81 -3.76 2.99 22.28
N ALA A 82 -5.06 3.24 22.23
CA ALA A 82 -6.01 2.39 21.50
C ALA A 82 -5.71 2.34 19.99
N TYR A 83 -5.34 3.47 19.39
CA TYR A 83 -4.96 3.54 17.98
C TYR A 83 -3.70 2.72 17.68
N ASN A 84 -2.74 2.68 18.61
CA ASN A 84 -1.48 1.95 18.43
C ASN A 84 -1.59 0.45 18.75
N GLN A 85 -2.74 -0.03 19.25
CA GLN A 85 -2.93 -1.47 19.40
C GLN A 85 -2.84 -2.14 18.02
N PRO A 86 -2.08 -3.23 17.89
CA PRO A 86 -2.00 -3.96 16.64
C PRO A 86 -3.39 -4.51 16.26
N VAL A 87 -3.77 -4.34 15.02
CA VAL A 87 -4.95 -4.97 14.44
C VAL A 87 -4.48 -6.16 13.64
N ILE A 88 -4.91 -7.34 14.04
CA ILE A 88 -4.51 -8.61 13.45
C ILE A 88 -5.76 -9.33 12.97
N ILE A 89 -5.68 -9.88 11.76
CA ILE A 89 -6.64 -10.85 11.21
C ILE A 89 -5.90 -12.18 11.15
N GLU A 90 -6.51 -13.22 11.69
CA GLU A 90 -6.08 -14.60 11.51
C GLU A 90 -7.05 -15.27 10.56
N ASP A 91 -6.57 -15.71 9.41
CA ASP A 91 -7.35 -16.31 8.34
C ASP A 91 -6.79 -17.70 8.01
N GLU A 92 -7.68 -18.67 7.77
CA GLU A 92 -7.27 -20.07 7.52
C GLU A 92 -6.51 -20.23 6.18
N VAL A 93 -6.75 -19.34 5.20
CA VAL A 93 -6.14 -19.38 3.87
C VAL A 93 -4.99 -18.39 3.75
N LEU A 94 -5.20 -17.15 4.24
CA LEU A 94 -4.24 -16.06 4.10
C LEU A 94 -3.21 -15.99 5.23
N GLY A 95 -3.41 -16.79 6.29
CA GLY A 95 -2.56 -16.76 7.47
C GLY A 95 -2.79 -15.53 8.34
N LYS A 96 -1.72 -15.04 8.96
CA LYS A 96 -1.76 -13.89 9.87
C LYS A 96 -1.47 -12.61 9.11
N LEU A 97 -2.43 -11.68 9.15
CA LEU A 97 -2.35 -10.36 8.54
C LEU A 97 -2.31 -9.29 9.63
N THR A 98 -1.42 -8.32 9.52
CA THR A 98 -1.28 -7.21 10.46
C THR A 98 -1.53 -5.88 9.74
N LEU A 99 -2.40 -5.04 10.30
CA LEU A 99 -2.73 -3.74 9.71
C LEU A 99 -1.58 -2.75 9.86
N ASN A 100 -1.03 -2.30 8.76
CA ASN A 100 -0.15 -1.15 8.65
C ASN A 100 -1.02 0.09 8.38
N ARG A 101 -1.26 0.90 9.43
CA ARG A 101 -2.13 2.08 9.32
C ARG A 101 -1.51 3.23 8.53
N ASP A 102 -0.19 3.24 8.40
CA ASP A 102 0.51 4.34 7.72
C ASP A 102 0.39 4.20 6.20
N PHE A 103 0.33 2.96 5.72
CA PHE A 103 0.14 2.62 4.33
C PHE A 103 -1.27 2.17 3.99
N GLU A 104 -2.17 2.10 4.99
CA GLU A 104 -3.56 1.67 4.82
C GLU A 104 -3.67 0.29 4.15
N MET A 105 -2.90 -0.68 4.66
CA MET A 105 -2.86 -2.04 4.13
C MET A 105 -2.70 -3.08 5.24
N PHE A 106 -3.18 -4.28 5.01
CA PHE A 106 -2.77 -5.45 5.77
C PHE A 106 -1.56 -6.09 5.10
N GLU A 107 -0.58 -6.43 5.91
CA GLU A 107 0.63 -7.12 5.50
C GLU A 107 0.70 -8.50 6.17
N GLY A 108 1.13 -9.49 5.42
CA GLY A 108 1.34 -10.85 5.89
C GLY A 108 2.22 -11.64 4.95
N SER A 109 2.36 -12.93 5.21
CA SER A 109 3.04 -13.86 4.31
C SER A 109 2.48 -15.27 4.49
N PHE A 110 2.67 -16.10 3.49
CA PHE A 110 2.34 -17.53 3.53
C PHE A 110 3.34 -18.35 2.74
N GLN A 111 3.41 -19.65 3.04
CA GLN A 111 4.31 -20.56 2.34
C GLN A 111 3.68 -21.09 1.06
N TRP A 112 4.39 -20.96 -0.05
CA TRP A 112 4.01 -21.48 -1.36
C TRP A 112 5.20 -22.12 -2.07
N ASN A 113 5.10 -23.41 -2.39
CA ASN A 113 6.16 -24.17 -3.08
C ASN A 113 7.58 -23.95 -2.47
N GLU A 114 7.69 -24.07 -1.15
CA GLU A 114 8.93 -23.85 -0.38
C GLU A 114 9.43 -22.40 -0.31
N THR A 115 8.72 -21.45 -0.94
CA THR A 115 9.01 -20.01 -0.90
C THR A 115 8.02 -19.30 0.00
N GLU A 116 8.48 -18.30 0.74
CA GLU A 116 7.61 -17.39 1.48
C GLU A 116 7.14 -16.27 0.55
N ILE A 117 5.83 -16.18 0.36
CA ILE A 117 5.19 -15.16 -0.48
C ILE A 117 4.65 -14.03 0.40
N SER A 118 5.03 -12.81 0.09
CA SER A 118 4.47 -11.62 0.73
C SER A 118 3.03 -11.40 0.29
N LEU A 119 2.19 -10.94 1.21
CA LEU A 119 0.79 -10.65 0.96
C LEU A 119 0.45 -9.24 1.43
N VAL A 120 -0.05 -8.42 0.51
CA VAL A 120 -0.42 -7.02 0.74
C VAL A 120 -1.88 -6.82 0.34
N LEU A 121 -2.71 -6.35 1.27
CA LEU A 121 -4.12 -6.07 1.05
C LEU A 121 -4.39 -4.61 1.34
N GLU A 122 -4.60 -3.80 0.32
CA GLU A 122 -4.98 -2.40 0.48
C GLU A 122 -6.38 -2.28 1.06
N VAL A 123 -6.53 -1.41 2.03
CA VAL A 123 -7.79 -1.19 2.73
C VAL A 123 -7.92 0.26 3.18
N ASP A 124 -9.15 0.74 3.39
CA ASP A 124 -9.35 1.92 4.22
C ASP A 124 -9.23 1.51 5.70
N ALA A 125 -8.25 2.03 6.41
CA ALA A 125 -8.00 1.67 7.81
C ALA A 125 -9.17 2.00 8.75
N GLU A 126 -10.08 2.89 8.35
CA GLU A 126 -11.25 3.32 9.11
C GLU A 126 -12.55 2.63 8.63
N ASP A 127 -12.59 2.12 7.39
CA ASP A 127 -13.75 1.41 6.82
C ASP A 127 -13.54 -0.10 6.72
N ARG A 128 -14.06 -0.82 7.72
CA ARG A 128 -13.97 -2.29 7.77
C ARG A 128 -14.70 -3.01 6.63
N SER A 129 -15.54 -2.33 5.86
CA SER A 129 -16.19 -2.97 4.71
C SER A 129 -15.16 -3.26 3.60
N THR A 130 -14.19 -2.39 3.41
CA THR A 130 -13.08 -2.59 2.48
C THR A 130 -12.22 -3.79 2.86
N TRP A 131 -11.98 -4.00 4.16
CA TRP A 131 -11.22 -5.15 4.67
C TRP A 131 -11.83 -6.47 4.24
N LYS A 132 -13.15 -6.59 4.39
CA LYS A 132 -13.87 -7.81 4.03
C LYS A 132 -13.80 -8.07 2.52
N THR A 133 -13.97 -7.03 1.71
CA THR A 133 -13.94 -7.14 0.25
C THR A 133 -12.56 -7.61 -0.21
N THR A 134 -11.50 -6.93 0.19
CA THR A 134 -10.13 -7.27 -0.21
C THR A 134 -9.71 -8.65 0.30
N CYS A 135 -10.02 -9.00 1.56
CA CYS A 135 -9.75 -10.35 2.08
C CYS A 135 -10.51 -11.45 1.30
N ASN A 136 -11.73 -11.19 0.83
CA ASN A 136 -12.46 -12.18 0.05
C ASN A 136 -11.82 -12.39 -1.32
N THR A 137 -11.42 -11.32 -2.01
CA THR A 137 -10.70 -11.38 -3.30
C THR A 137 -9.40 -12.16 -3.13
N ALA A 138 -8.59 -11.79 -2.15
CA ALA A 138 -7.33 -12.47 -1.85
C ALA A 138 -7.53 -13.96 -1.54
N ARG A 139 -8.51 -14.30 -0.70
CA ARG A 139 -8.82 -15.69 -0.33
C ARG A 139 -9.23 -16.51 -1.56
N SER A 140 -10.06 -15.95 -2.43
CA SER A 140 -10.50 -16.63 -3.66
C SER A 140 -9.33 -16.96 -4.57
N MET A 141 -8.43 -16.00 -4.77
CA MET A 141 -7.24 -16.22 -5.60
C MET A 141 -6.26 -17.20 -4.97
N VAL A 142 -5.92 -17.01 -3.69
CA VAL A 142 -4.95 -17.87 -2.99
C VAL A 142 -5.45 -19.31 -2.86
N SER A 143 -6.75 -19.53 -2.74
CA SER A 143 -7.34 -20.90 -2.74
C SER A 143 -7.15 -21.65 -4.07
N GLU A 144 -6.95 -20.94 -5.18
CA GLU A 144 -6.70 -21.51 -6.52
C GLU A 144 -5.31 -21.10 -7.06
N LEU A 145 -4.35 -20.79 -6.17
CA LEU A 145 -3.09 -20.16 -6.53
C LEU A 145 -2.27 -20.99 -7.53
N GLU A 146 -2.30 -22.31 -7.46
CA GLU A 146 -1.59 -23.16 -8.41
C GLU A 146 -1.99 -22.89 -9.86
N LYS A 147 -3.30 -22.72 -10.10
CA LYS A 147 -3.81 -22.41 -11.42
C LYS A 147 -3.44 -20.97 -11.81
N TRP A 148 -3.64 -20.01 -10.89
CA TRP A 148 -3.30 -18.61 -11.15
C TRP A 148 -1.81 -18.43 -11.45
N ASP A 149 -0.93 -19.07 -10.68
CA ASP A 149 0.53 -19.00 -10.89
C ASP A 149 0.92 -19.59 -12.27
N GLN A 150 0.35 -20.74 -12.66
CA GLN A 150 0.57 -21.31 -13.99
C GLN A 150 0.12 -20.37 -15.11
N ASP A 151 -1.07 -19.80 -14.99
CA ASP A 151 -1.63 -18.89 -16.00
C ASP A 151 -0.82 -17.58 -16.09
N MET A 152 -0.40 -17.00 -14.93
CA MET A 152 0.43 -15.79 -14.87
C MET A 152 1.82 -16.00 -15.44
N ARG A 153 2.46 -17.14 -15.16
CA ARG A 153 3.76 -17.51 -15.76
C ARG A 153 3.66 -17.68 -17.28
N ALA A 154 2.62 -18.37 -17.76
CA ALA A 154 2.41 -18.56 -19.18
C ALA A 154 2.14 -17.23 -19.90
N PHE A 155 1.32 -16.34 -19.30
CA PHE A 155 1.05 -15.02 -19.84
C PHE A 155 2.32 -14.16 -19.89
N SER A 156 3.07 -14.10 -18.79
CA SER A 156 4.33 -13.35 -18.73
C SER A 156 5.35 -13.86 -19.75
N ALA A 157 5.47 -15.17 -19.89
CA ALA A 157 6.36 -15.77 -20.88
C ALA A 157 6.02 -15.35 -22.31
N LYS A 158 4.73 -15.36 -22.66
CA LYS A 158 4.27 -14.93 -23.97
C LYS A 158 4.58 -13.47 -24.27
N GLU A 159 4.40 -12.60 -23.28
CA GLU A 159 4.58 -11.15 -23.44
C GLU A 159 6.05 -10.72 -23.36
N LEU A 160 6.88 -11.39 -22.53
CA LEU A 160 8.19 -10.88 -22.14
C LEU A 160 9.39 -11.69 -22.61
N THR A 161 9.23 -12.92 -23.14
CA THR A 161 10.38 -13.75 -23.56
C THR A 161 11.23 -13.11 -24.65
N SER A 162 10.61 -12.40 -25.61
CA SER A 162 11.37 -11.69 -26.65
C SER A 162 12.24 -10.61 -26.05
N LEU A 163 11.69 -9.82 -25.13
CA LEU A 163 12.41 -8.76 -24.44
C LEU A 163 13.53 -9.31 -23.54
N ALA A 164 13.28 -10.43 -22.85
CA ALA A 164 14.30 -11.08 -22.04
C ALA A 164 15.50 -11.53 -22.91
N ASN A 165 15.25 -12.09 -24.09
CA ASN A 165 16.30 -12.47 -25.00
C ASN A 165 17.10 -11.25 -25.51
N GLU A 166 16.44 -10.14 -25.80
CA GLU A 166 17.11 -8.88 -26.20
C GLU A 166 18.05 -8.39 -25.09
N TRP A 167 17.61 -8.38 -23.82
CA TRP A 167 18.43 -7.96 -22.70
C TRP A 167 19.61 -8.90 -22.42
N MET A 168 19.39 -10.21 -22.57
CA MET A 168 20.46 -11.21 -22.39
C MET A 168 21.52 -11.15 -23.49
N GLU A 169 21.14 -10.83 -24.74
CA GLU A 169 22.08 -10.65 -25.86
C GLU A 169 22.97 -9.41 -25.67
N GLU A 170 22.46 -8.35 -25.00
CA GLU A 170 23.26 -7.17 -24.66
C GLU A 170 24.36 -7.47 -23.65
N ASP A 171 24.12 -8.44 -22.74
CA ASP A 171 25.09 -8.84 -21.72
C ASP A 171 26.12 -9.87 -22.22
N ASP A 172 25.72 -10.86 -23.00
CA ASP A 172 26.59 -11.90 -23.56
C ASP A 172 26.06 -12.49 -24.88
N GLU A 173 26.67 -12.10 -26.01
CA GLU A 173 26.33 -12.62 -27.35
C GLU A 173 26.47 -14.15 -27.48
N SER A 174 27.10 -14.83 -26.51
CA SER A 174 27.25 -16.29 -26.50
C SER A 174 26.04 -17.03 -25.88
N THR A 175 25.12 -16.30 -25.24
CA THR A 175 23.98 -16.89 -24.55
C THR A 175 22.92 -17.39 -25.54
N SER A 176 22.50 -18.64 -25.39
CA SER A 176 21.44 -19.21 -26.24
C SER A 176 20.09 -18.63 -25.85
N PRO A 177 19.26 -18.19 -26.85
CA PRO A 177 17.93 -17.69 -26.55
C PRO A 177 17.07 -18.66 -25.76
N ILE A 178 16.34 -18.15 -24.77
CA ILE A 178 15.37 -18.92 -23.99
C ILE A 178 14.02 -19.00 -24.70
N THR A 179 13.29 -20.06 -24.41
CA THR A 179 11.92 -20.25 -24.87
C THR A 179 10.92 -19.77 -23.83
N GLU A 180 9.65 -19.52 -24.22
CA GLU A 180 8.58 -19.19 -23.26
C GLU A 180 8.48 -20.22 -22.12
N LYS A 181 8.71 -21.51 -22.41
CA LYS A 181 8.71 -22.55 -21.39
C LYS A 181 9.83 -22.33 -20.36
N ILE A 182 11.05 -22.07 -20.83
CA ILE A 182 12.20 -21.79 -19.93
C ILE A 182 11.97 -20.52 -19.13
N PHE A 183 11.44 -19.47 -19.76
CA PHE A 183 11.08 -18.22 -19.08
C PHE A 183 10.11 -18.49 -17.93
N ALA A 184 8.98 -19.18 -18.21
CA ALA A 184 7.97 -19.49 -17.20
C ALA A 184 8.51 -20.36 -16.04
N GLU A 185 9.49 -21.24 -16.28
CA GLU A 185 10.13 -22.06 -15.27
C GLU A 185 11.11 -21.28 -14.39
N ARG A 186 11.70 -20.18 -14.91
CA ARG A 186 12.72 -19.37 -14.22
C ARG A 186 12.14 -18.35 -13.26
N ILE A 187 11.03 -17.70 -13.62
CA ILE A 187 10.44 -16.67 -12.76
C ILE A 187 9.85 -17.28 -11.48
N SER A 188 9.93 -16.58 -10.37
CA SER A 188 9.40 -17.04 -9.10
C SER A 188 8.51 -15.98 -8.43
N LEU A 189 7.29 -16.40 -8.04
CA LEU A 189 6.36 -15.53 -7.32
C LEU A 189 6.98 -15.11 -5.99
N SER A 190 6.94 -13.81 -5.71
CA SER A 190 7.48 -13.21 -4.47
C SER A 190 6.43 -12.45 -3.66
N GLU A 191 5.47 -11.80 -4.33
CA GLU A 191 4.43 -11.03 -3.64
C GLU A 191 3.10 -11.08 -4.40
N LEU A 192 1.99 -11.03 -3.62
CA LEU A 192 0.64 -10.79 -4.12
C LEU A 192 0.07 -9.55 -3.43
N ALA A 193 -0.36 -8.58 -4.22
CA ALA A 193 -1.01 -7.36 -3.76
C ALA A 193 -2.45 -7.28 -4.26
N PHE A 194 -3.36 -6.89 -3.38
CA PHE A 194 -4.78 -6.76 -3.67
C PHE A 194 -5.22 -5.33 -3.35
N PRO A 195 -5.59 -4.51 -4.35
CA PRO A 195 -6.18 -3.20 -4.13
C PRO A 195 -7.59 -3.35 -3.52
N PHE A 196 -8.06 -2.30 -2.84
CA PHE A 196 -9.39 -2.34 -2.20
C PHE A 196 -10.55 -2.20 -3.21
N GLU A 197 -10.28 -1.74 -4.42
CA GLU A 197 -11.28 -1.70 -5.49
C GLU A 197 -11.35 -3.08 -6.11
N ASP A 198 -11.03 -3.53 -7.11
CA ASP A 198 -11.02 -4.88 -7.66
C ASP A 198 -9.69 -5.14 -8.36
N GLY A 199 -9.24 -6.38 -8.33
CA GLY A 199 -8.03 -6.74 -9.02
C GLY A 199 -6.98 -7.40 -8.14
N PHE A 200 -5.86 -7.71 -8.77
CA PHE A 200 -4.65 -8.20 -8.12
C PHE A 200 -3.42 -7.72 -8.89
N THR A 201 -2.31 -7.69 -8.20
CA THR A 201 -0.97 -7.57 -8.78
C THR A 201 -0.08 -8.65 -8.17
N ALA A 202 0.56 -9.43 -9.01
CA ALA A 202 1.54 -10.44 -8.62
C ALA A 202 2.93 -9.97 -9.05
N TYR A 203 3.91 -10.10 -8.17
CA TYR A 203 5.29 -9.75 -8.45
C TYR A 203 6.14 -11.01 -8.50
N TYR A 204 6.94 -11.13 -9.54
CA TYR A 204 7.86 -12.25 -9.76
C TYR A 204 9.30 -11.75 -9.80
N GLU A 205 10.19 -12.51 -9.21
CA GLU A 205 11.62 -12.36 -9.43
C GLU A 205 11.99 -12.89 -10.82
N ASP A 206 12.90 -12.21 -11.50
CA ASP A 206 13.22 -12.40 -12.90
C ASP A 206 14.37 -13.40 -13.17
N ASP A 207 15.01 -13.93 -12.14
CA ASP A 207 16.22 -14.80 -12.26
C ASP A 207 17.29 -14.17 -13.15
N ASP A 208 17.58 -12.88 -12.94
CA ASP A 208 18.55 -12.05 -13.70
C ASP A 208 18.28 -11.94 -15.22
N MET A 209 17.08 -12.28 -15.70
CA MET A 209 16.72 -12.08 -17.11
C MET A 209 16.58 -10.60 -17.49
N PHE A 210 16.29 -9.75 -16.49
CA PHE A 210 16.14 -8.30 -16.61
C PHE A 210 17.00 -7.56 -15.58
N TRP A 211 18.18 -8.13 -15.25
CA TRP A 211 19.18 -7.54 -14.36
C TRP A 211 18.63 -7.24 -12.94
N GLY A 212 17.77 -8.10 -12.44
CA GLY A 212 17.18 -7.99 -11.11
C GLY A 212 15.99 -7.04 -11.02
N HIS A 213 15.37 -6.70 -12.15
CA HIS A 213 14.08 -6.03 -12.16
C HIS A 213 12.95 -7.02 -11.79
N THR A 214 11.84 -6.46 -11.35
CA THR A 214 10.68 -7.27 -10.97
C THR A 214 9.70 -7.38 -12.14
N ILE A 215 9.13 -8.57 -12.36
CA ILE A 215 8.04 -8.78 -13.31
C ILE A 215 6.73 -8.54 -12.56
N GLU A 216 5.94 -7.60 -13.02
CA GLU A 216 4.62 -7.27 -12.50
C GLU A 216 3.55 -7.85 -13.42
N VAL A 217 2.65 -8.64 -12.84
CA VAL A 217 1.48 -9.23 -13.53
C VAL A 217 0.21 -8.74 -12.85
N SER A 218 -0.68 -8.14 -13.60
CA SER A 218 -1.93 -7.60 -13.05
C SER A 218 -3.17 -8.08 -13.80
N GLY A 219 -4.30 -8.06 -13.10
CA GLY A 219 -5.58 -8.47 -13.61
C GLY A 219 -6.68 -8.44 -12.56
N SER A 220 -7.79 -9.12 -12.81
CA SER A 220 -8.89 -9.26 -11.88
C SER A 220 -9.44 -10.69 -11.86
N LEU A 221 -10.20 -11.03 -10.83
CA LEU A 221 -10.88 -12.34 -10.78
C LEU A 221 -11.94 -12.48 -11.87
N GLU A 222 -12.53 -11.37 -12.32
CA GLU A 222 -13.58 -11.35 -13.34
C GLU A 222 -13.01 -11.45 -14.76
N HIS A 223 -11.93 -10.71 -15.04
CA HIS A 223 -11.39 -10.58 -16.40
C HIS A 223 -10.13 -11.43 -16.64
N GLY A 224 -9.59 -12.05 -15.59
CA GLY A 224 -8.35 -12.82 -15.68
C GLY A 224 -7.11 -11.93 -15.69
N ILE A 225 -6.03 -12.40 -16.31
CA ILE A 225 -4.76 -11.69 -16.41
C ILE A 225 -4.84 -10.70 -17.59
N GLU A 226 -4.49 -9.44 -17.32
CA GLU A 226 -4.62 -8.36 -18.30
C GLU A 226 -3.28 -7.79 -18.76
N ARG A 227 -2.24 -7.86 -17.91
CA ARG A 227 -0.96 -7.24 -18.21
C ARG A 227 0.22 -7.97 -17.56
N ALA A 228 1.36 -7.96 -18.23
CA ALA A 228 2.66 -8.28 -17.66
C ALA A 228 3.67 -7.22 -18.10
N ASN A 229 4.44 -6.68 -17.16
CA ASN A 229 5.45 -5.64 -17.38
C ASN A 229 6.69 -5.90 -16.54
N ILE A 230 7.75 -5.15 -16.83
CA ILE A 230 8.94 -5.04 -16.00
C ILE A 230 8.86 -3.74 -15.23
N VAL A 231 9.15 -3.78 -13.93
CA VAL A 231 9.15 -2.64 -13.01
C VAL A 231 10.41 -2.66 -12.14
N GLY A 232 10.88 -1.48 -11.70
CA GLY A 232 12.05 -1.33 -10.82
C GLY A 232 13.07 -0.33 -11.31
#